data_9c2920c2954238554be79bbba8500347
#
_entry.id   9c2920c2954238554be79bbba8500347
#
_cell.length_a   1.000
_cell.length_b   1.000
_cell.length_c   1.000
_cell.angle_alpha   90.00
_cell.angle_beta   90.00
_cell.angle_gamma   90.00
#
_symmetry.space_group_name_H-M   'P 1'
#
loop_
_entity.id
_entity.type
_entity.pdbx_description
1 polymer ?
#
loop_
_entity_poly.entity_id
_entity_poly.type
_entity_poly.pdbx_seq_one_letter_code
_entity_poly.pdbx_strand_id
1 'polypeptide(L)'
;GLGEKEVIEELDNLFMKAVKLQTEKNKEFNYINLVPLSAGLDCRIVAYALKRLNKKNVLTFTYSESEEYDCIYSAKMANDLGFEWIFKNLDNGLDLFNIEKSIRISEGLIHYGWPAQLNTFLEKINTSNIGIIHTGVIGDVIPGTFISKIEDIGRNYKIGDGAYSPKLVNKIYEKKEDLSYEEGMLLNRAINGACMAYSSSFKLYGEAMSPFMNVDFAEFCFSLPVEYRFQHNIYYKWVKSKFPDAAKFPHNGVKISRMPSIKFNGKKYHLDSIFDLAKNVIRNKLLLKNSMNPWDYWYKTNEELRFFMNDYFN
;
A
#
# COMPACT_ATOMS: atom_id res chain seq x y z
N GLY A 1 -10.46 7.58 28.96
CA GLY A 1 -9.66 7.13 27.81
C GLY A 1 -8.60 8.17 27.48
N LEU A 2 -7.60 7.80 26.69
CA LEU A 2 -6.55 8.70 26.24
C LEU A 2 -7.13 9.84 25.39
N GLY A 3 -6.59 11.04 25.57
CA GLY A 3 -6.88 12.16 24.69
C GLY A 3 -6.20 12.02 23.32
N GLU A 4 -6.69 12.74 22.31
CA GLU A 4 -6.18 12.62 20.93
C GLU A 4 -4.65 12.83 20.83
N LYS A 5 -4.09 13.75 21.58
CA LYS A 5 -2.64 13.99 21.59
C LYS A 5 -1.88 12.79 22.14
N GLU A 6 -2.37 12.20 23.24
CA GLU A 6 -1.77 11.02 23.86
C GLU A 6 -1.82 9.82 22.92
N VAL A 7 -2.94 9.64 22.20
CA VAL A 7 -3.07 8.60 21.16
C VAL A 7 -2.04 8.80 20.05
N ILE A 8 -1.83 10.03 19.58
CA ILE A 8 -0.84 10.32 18.54
C ILE A 8 0.59 10.04 19.02
N GLU A 9 0.90 10.40 20.27
CA GLU A 9 2.22 10.11 20.87
C GLU A 9 2.46 8.60 20.95
N GLU A 10 1.48 7.84 21.41
CA GLU A 10 1.63 6.39 21.56
C GLU A 10 1.73 5.69 20.23
N LEU A 11 0.93 6.05 19.22
CA LEU A 11 1.09 5.56 17.84
C LEU A 11 2.52 5.79 17.33
N ASP A 12 3.07 6.99 17.54
CA ASP A 12 4.42 7.32 17.10
C ASP A 12 5.48 6.50 17.83
N ASN A 13 5.36 6.35 19.14
CA ASN A 13 6.29 5.58 19.96
C ASN A 13 6.34 4.12 19.53
N LEU A 14 5.17 3.48 19.37
CA LEU A 14 5.06 2.08 18.98
C LEU A 14 5.57 1.85 17.56
N PHE A 15 5.20 2.73 16.62
CA PHE A 15 5.68 2.65 15.25
C PHE A 15 7.19 2.82 15.15
N MET A 16 7.75 3.84 15.81
CA MET A 16 9.19 4.09 15.80
C MET A 16 9.98 2.98 16.48
N LYS A 17 9.43 2.38 17.55
CA LYS A 17 9.99 1.17 18.19
C LYS A 17 10.05 0.01 17.18
N ALA A 18 8.98 -0.24 16.44
CA ALA A 18 8.93 -1.30 15.44
C ALA A 18 9.97 -1.07 14.31
N VAL A 19 10.04 0.14 13.75
CA VAL A 19 11.04 0.48 12.72
C VAL A 19 12.46 0.31 13.25
N LYS A 20 12.72 0.74 14.50
CA LYS A 20 14.04 0.59 15.13
C LYS A 20 14.45 -0.88 15.23
N LEU A 21 13.56 -1.76 15.70
CA LEU A 21 13.84 -3.20 15.81
C LEU A 21 14.24 -3.80 14.45
N GLN A 22 13.50 -3.49 13.39
CA GLN A 22 13.79 -3.96 12.04
C GLN A 22 15.16 -3.46 11.54
N THR A 23 15.48 -2.19 11.78
CA THR A 23 16.76 -1.61 11.34
C THR A 23 17.97 -2.12 12.12
N GLU A 24 17.80 -2.50 13.36
CA GLU A 24 18.88 -3.08 14.16
C GLU A 24 19.31 -4.45 13.63
N LYS A 25 18.36 -5.23 13.11
CA LYS A 25 18.67 -6.49 12.45
C LYS A 25 19.56 -6.30 11.22
N ASN A 26 19.22 -5.34 10.36
CA ASN A 26 20.07 -5.03 9.20
C ASN A 26 21.45 -4.49 9.61
N LYS A 27 21.53 -3.72 10.68
CA LYS A 27 22.80 -3.20 11.20
C LYS A 27 23.72 -4.32 11.69
N GLU A 28 23.18 -5.36 12.32
CA GLU A 28 23.93 -6.51 12.84
C GLU A 28 24.78 -7.16 11.72
N PHE A 29 24.26 -7.22 10.51
CA PHE A 29 24.89 -7.85 9.35
C PHE A 29 25.44 -6.84 8.34
N ASN A 30 25.41 -5.56 8.64
CA ASN A 30 25.80 -4.48 7.72
C ASN A 30 25.00 -4.50 6.39
N TYR A 31 23.73 -4.87 6.44
CA TYR A 31 22.85 -4.91 5.28
C TYR A 31 22.24 -3.54 4.95
N ILE A 32 21.88 -3.38 3.69
CA ILE A 32 21.15 -2.23 3.17
C ILE A 32 19.68 -2.34 3.61
N ASN A 33 19.11 -1.21 4.03
CA ASN A 33 17.67 -1.08 4.27
C ASN A 33 16.99 -0.78 2.93
N LEU A 34 16.32 -1.75 2.34
CA LEU A 34 15.57 -1.56 1.10
C LEU A 34 14.13 -1.13 1.41
N VAL A 35 13.66 -0.09 0.74
CA VAL A 35 12.31 0.47 0.96
C VAL A 35 11.59 0.67 -0.37
N PRO A 36 10.49 -0.02 -0.64
CA PRO A 36 9.59 0.37 -1.72
C PRO A 36 8.99 1.74 -1.41
N LEU A 37 9.15 2.70 -2.29
CA LEU A 37 8.67 4.07 -2.12
C LEU A 37 7.60 4.37 -3.17
N SER A 38 6.47 4.89 -2.73
CA SER A 38 5.34 5.24 -3.59
C SER A 38 4.71 6.57 -3.18
N ALA A 39 3.82 7.09 -3.98
CA ALA A 39 3.00 8.24 -3.60
C ALA A 39 1.99 7.91 -2.47
N GLY A 40 1.83 6.64 -2.13
CA GLY A 40 1.08 6.17 -0.96
C GLY A 40 1.69 6.66 0.36
N LEU A 41 0.91 6.64 1.44
CA LEU A 41 1.38 7.08 2.76
C LEU A 41 2.24 6.06 3.46
N ASP A 42 1.91 4.80 3.36
CA ASP A 42 2.43 3.75 4.22
C ASP A 42 3.93 3.54 4.02
N CYS A 43 4.36 3.27 2.80
CA CYS A 43 5.80 3.16 2.48
C CYS A 43 6.54 4.48 2.69
N ARG A 44 5.89 5.60 2.42
CA ARG A 44 6.41 6.94 2.65
C ARG A 44 6.77 7.15 4.12
N ILE A 45 5.85 6.85 5.04
CA ILE A 45 6.10 7.02 6.48
C ILE A 45 7.25 6.13 6.94
N VAL A 46 7.35 4.91 6.43
CA VAL A 46 8.48 4.02 6.73
C VAL A 46 9.80 4.66 6.30
N ALA A 47 9.89 5.23 5.09
CA ALA A 47 11.09 5.91 4.62
C ALA A 47 11.45 7.14 5.50
N TYR A 48 10.47 7.95 5.85
CA TYR A 48 10.69 9.10 6.75
C TYR A 48 11.02 8.69 8.19
N ALA A 49 10.53 7.55 8.67
CA ALA A 49 10.95 7.00 9.97
C ALA A 49 12.42 6.58 9.97
N LEU A 50 12.91 5.97 8.89
CA LEU A 50 14.33 5.66 8.72
C LEU A 50 15.19 6.94 8.74
N LYS A 51 14.72 8.01 8.11
CA LYS A 51 15.37 9.33 8.19
C LYS A 51 15.41 9.85 9.62
N ARG A 52 14.30 9.79 10.36
CA ARG A 52 14.24 10.19 11.80
C ARG A 52 15.20 9.36 12.66
N LEU A 53 15.45 8.10 12.31
CA LEU A 53 16.45 7.23 12.97
C LEU A 53 17.88 7.47 12.47
N ASN A 54 18.10 8.49 11.63
CA ASN A 54 19.39 8.81 11.02
C ASN A 54 20.05 7.64 10.28
N LYS A 55 19.24 6.75 9.67
CA LYS A 55 19.75 5.67 8.86
C LYS A 55 20.27 6.23 7.52
N LYS A 56 21.52 5.87 7.16
CA LYS A 56 22.17 6.35 5.93
C LYS A 56 22.25 5.28 4.85
N ASN A 57 22.31 4.01 5.26
CA ASN A 57 22.40 2.88 4.35
C ASN A 57 20.97 2.45 3.90
N VAL A 58 20.31 3.33 3.16
CA VAL A 58 18.93 3.16 2.70
C VAL A 58 18.89 3.29 1.19
N LEU A 59 18.36 2.28 0.53
CA LEU A 59 18.05 2.26 -0.88
C LEU A 59 16.52 2.26 -1.04
N THR A 60 16.00 3.19 -1.81
CA THR A 60 14.57 3.23 -2.14
C THR A 60 14.35 2.82 -3.59
N PHE A 61 13.20 2.24 -3.88
CA PHE A 61 12.84 1.90 -5.23
C PHE A 61 11.36 2.13 -5.50
N THR A 62 11.05 2.38 -6.77
CA THR A 62 9.69 2.56 -7.26
C THR A 62 9.53 1.84 -8.58
N TYR A 63 8.38 1.24 -8.80
CA TYR A 63 7.97 0.76 -10.12
C TYR A 63 6.57 1.28 -10.41
N SER A 64 6.40 1.94 -11.54
CA SER A 64 5.12 2.50 -11.98
C SER A 64 5.18 2.85 -13.47
N GLU A 65 4.03 3.20 -14.04
CA GLU A 65 4.02 3.95 -15.29
C GLU A 65 4.85 5.22 -15.17
N SER A 66 5.59 5.56 -16.23
CA SER A 66 6.30 6.83 -16.33
C SER A 66 5.33 8.00 -16.22
N GLU A 67 5.78 9.11 -15.64
CA GLU A 67 5.00 10.35 -15.46
C GLU A 67 3.79 10.24 -14.50
N GLU A 68 3.55 9.08 -13.87
CA GLU A 68 2.53 8.95 -12.84
C GLU A 68 3.01 9.47 -11.48
N TYR A 69 2.07 9.66 -10.56
CA TYR A 69 2.33 10.23 -9.23
C TYR A 69 3.38 9.44 -8.45
N ASP A 70 3.38 8.10 -8.58
CA ASP A 70 4.35 7.25 -7.91
C ASP A 70 5.78 7.54 -8.40
N CYS A 71 6.01 7.70 -9.69
CA CYS A 71 7.31 8.10 -10.22
C CYS A 71 7.71 9.50 -9.75
N ILE A 72 6.83 10.49 -9.98
CA ILE A 72 7.14 11.91 -9.74
C ILE A 72 7.38 12.21 -8.26
N TYR A 73 6.51 11.71 -7.38
CA TYR A 73 6.61 12.03 -5.97
C TYR A 73 7.63 11.18 -5.25
N SER A 74 7.85 9.93 -5.65
CA SER A 74 8.92 9.10 -5.06
C SER A 74 10.29 9.68 -5.35
N ALA A 75 10.56 10.13 -6.57
CA ALA A 75 11.80 10.84 -6.89
C ALA A 75 12.02 12.07 -6.00
N LYS A 76 11.00 12.91 -5.84
CA LYS A 76 11.05 14.10 -4.99
C LYS A 76 11.27 13.75 -3.52
N MET A 77 10.58 12.73 -3.02
CA MET A 77 10.72 12.27 -1.64
C MET A 77 12.10 11.66 -1.39
N ALA A 78 12.62 10.83 -2.28
CA ALA A 78 13.95 10.26 -2.17
C ALA A 78 15.02 11.36 -2.09
N ASN A 79 14.89 12.40 -2.91
CA ASN A 79 15.77 13.58 -2.87
C ASN A 79 15.64 14.35 -1.53
N ASP A 80 14.43 14.58 -1.03
CA ASP A 80 14.16 15.23 0.27
C ASP A 80 14.75 14.43 1.44
N LEU A 81 14.68 13.11 1.36
CA LEU A 81 15.24 12.19 2.33
C LEU A 81 16.78 12.11 2.25
N GLY A 82 17.37 12.41 1.09
CA GLY A 82 18.78 12.17 0.79
C GLY A 82 19.09 10.68 0.67
N PHE A 83 18.17 9.87 0.18
CA PHE A 83 18.30 8.44 -0.07
C PHE A 83 18.54 8.16 -1.54
N GLU A 84 19.30 7.10 -1.84
CA GLU A 84 19.40 6.57 -3.19
C GLU A 84 18.06 6.03 -3.65
N TRP A 85 17.77 6.17 -4.95
CA TRP A 85 16.49 5.79 -5.53
C TRP A 85 16.66 5.13 -6.89
N ILE A 86 15.99 4.01 -7.08
CA ILE A 86 15.92 3.28 -8.35
C ILE A 86 14.48 3.32 -8.85
N PHE A 87 14.33 3.65 -10.13
CA PHE A 87 13.03 3.62 -10.80
C PHE A 87 13.01 2.57 -11.90
N LYS A 88 11.96 1.75 -11.89
CA LYS A 88 11.61 0.87 -12.98
C LYS A 88 10.31 1.33 -13.62
N ASN A 89 10.34 1.66 -14.91
CA ASN A 89 9.14 1.94 -15.67
C ASN A 89 8.36 0.63 -15.96
N LEU A 90 7.03 0.74 -15.94
CA LEU A 90 6.08 -0.33 -16.26
C LEU A 90 5.39 -0.08 -17.62
N ASP A 91 5.87 0.89 -18.37
CA ASP A 91 5.25 1.34 -19.61
C ASP A 91 4.96 0.16 -20.56
N ASN A 92 3.79 0.20 -21.16
CA ASN A 92 3.26 -0.84 -22.06
C ASN A 92 2.95 -2.21 -21.42
N GLY A 93 3.09 -2.37 -20.10
CA GLY A 93 2.73 -3.58 -19.39
C GLY A 93 3.57 -4.81 -19.74
N LEU A 94 4.84 -4.62 -20.15
CA LEU A 94 5.72 -5.72 -20.62
C LEU A 94 5.97 -6.81 -19.57
N ASP A 95 5.87 -6.47 -18.29
CA ASP A 95 6.03 -7.45 -17.21
C ASP A 95 4.90 -8.48 -17.16
N LEU A 96 3.75 -8.17 -17.77
CA LEU A 96 2.57 -9.04 -17.78
C LEU A 96 2.72 -10.31 -18.62
N PHE A 97 3.77 -10.42 -19.42
CA PHE A 97 4.11 -11.67 -20.10
C PHE A 97 4.63 -12.76 -19.15
N ASN A 98 5.01 -12.42 -17.93
CA ASN A 98 5.58 -13.35 -16.94
C ASN A 98 4.50 -14.01 -16.04
N ILE A 99 3.47 -14.60 -16.63
CA ILE A 99 2.31 -15.17 -15.90
C ILE A 99 2.73 -16.33 -15.02
N GLU A 100 3.31 -17.38 -15.58
CA GLU A 100 3.61 -18.64 -14.91
C GLU A 100 4.50 -18.48 -13.69
N LYS A 101 5.62 -17.77 -13.87
CA LYS A 101 6.57 -17.49 -12.78
C LYS A 101 5.91 -16.70 -11.66
N SER A 102 5.12 -15.71 -12.03
CA SER A 102 4.45 -14.82 -11.08
C SER A 102 3.38 -15.53 -10.27
N ILE A 103 2.60 -16.41 -10.90
CA ILE A 103 1.61 -17.23 -10.20
C ILE A 103 2.30 -18.21 -9.25
N ARG A 104 3.39 -18.86 -9.65
CA ARG A 104 4.14 -19.77 -8.78
C ARG A 104 4.70 -19.07 -7.54
N ILE A 105 5.24 -17.85 -7.71
CA ILE A 105 5.79 -17.08 -6.59
C ILE A 105 4.70 -16.64 -5.63
N SER A 106 3.55 -16.18 -6.12
CA SER A 106 2.43 -15.70 -5.31
C SER A 106 1.47 -16.80 -4.87
N GLU A 107 1.71 -18.05 -5.30
CA GLU A 107 0.82 -19.20 -5.03
C GLU A 107 -0.65 -18.93 -5.46
N GLY A 108 -0.85 -17.99 -6.39
CA GLY A 108 -2.19 -17.59 -6.86
C GLY A 108 -3.00 -16.74 -5.87
N LEU A 109 -2.42 -16.32 -4.76
CA LEU A 109 -3.11 -15.55 -3.72
C LEU A 109 -3.47 -14.13 -4.13
N ILE A 110 -2.76 -13.56 -5.11
CA ILE A 110 -3.04 -12.22 -5.66
C ILE A 110 -2.97 -12.22 -7.19
N HIS A 111 -3.42 -11.11 -7.76
CA HIS A 111 -3.29 -10.86 -9.19
C HIS A 111 -1.82 -10.94 -9.62
N TYR A 112 -1.51 -11.80 -10.58
CA TYR A 112 -0.15 -12.14 -11.02
C TYR A 112 0.69 -10.94 -11.49
N GLY A 113 0.06 -9.89 -11.94
CA GLY A 113 0.75 -8.70 -12.44
C GLY A 113 1.62 -8.00 -11.37
N TRP A 114 1.20 -8.02 -10.12
CA TRP A 114 2.00 -7.40 -9.05
C TRP A 114 3.31 -8.14 -8.78
N PRO A 115 3.32 -9.46 -8.54
CA PRO A 115 4.58 -10.19 -8.42
C PRO A 115 5.39 -10.15 -9.72
N ALA A 116 4.77 -10.10 -10.91
CA ALA A 116 5.49 -9.97 -12.16
C ALA A 116 6.35 -8.70 -12.22
N GLN A 117 5.76 -7.55 -11.89
CA GLN A 117 6.44 -6.25 -11.87
C GLN A 117 7.56 -6.20 -10.84
N LEU A 118 7.29 -6.68 -9.63
CA LEU A 118 8.27 -6.69 -8.55
C LEU A 118 9.47 -7.60 -8.86
N ASN A 119 9.21 -8.82 -9.31
CA ASN A 119 10.26 -9.79 -9.57
C ASN A 119 11.13 -9.40 -10.75
N THR A 120 10.56 -8.92 -11.85
CA THR A 120 11.36 -8.45 -13.00
C THR A 120 12.25 -7.25 -12.67
N PHE A 121 11.92 -6.50 -11.61
CA PHE A 121 12.78 -5.45 -11.07
C PHE A 121 13.88 -6.02 -10.17
N LEU A 122 13.52 -6.79 -9.15
CA LEU A 122 14.45 -7.27 -8.13
C LEU A 122 15.49 -8.25 -8.70
N GLU A 123 15.18 -8.98 -9.74
CA GLU A 123 16.14 -9.83 -10.46
C GLU A 123 17.26 -9.07 -11.15
N LYS A 124 17.07 -7.78 -11.40
CA LYS A 124 18.06 -6.93 -12.10
C LYS A 124 18.98 -6.19 -11.15
N ILE A 125 18.77 -6.29 -9.86
CA ILE A 125 19.61 -5.66 -8.85
C ILE A 125 20.35 -6.70 -8.02
N ASN A 126 21.52 -6.34 -7.52
CA ASN A 126 22.24 -7.19 -6.60
C ASN A 126 21.62 -7.12 -5.20
N THR A 127 20.96 -8.20 -4.79
CA THR A 127 20.27 -8.29 -3.50
C THR A 127 21.09 -8.96 -2.41
N SER A 128 22.35 -9.35 -2.67
CA SER A 128 23.19 -10.09 -1.71
C SER A 128 23.44 -9.36 -0.39
N ASN A 129 23.40 -8.03 -0.40
CA ASN A 129 23.59 -7.18 0.78
C ASN A 129 22.29 -6.58 1.29
N ILE A 130 21.13 -7.07 0.83
CA ILE A 130 19.82 -6.64 1.30
C ILE A 130 19.36 -7.61 2.38
N GLY A 131 19.04 -7.09 3.54
CA GLY A 131 18.45 -7.87 4.62
C GLY A 131 16.95 -7.71 4.67
N ILE A 132 16.45 -6.94 5.65
CA ILE A 132 15.03 -6.63 5.76
C ILE A 132 14.64 -5.58 4.70
N ILE A 133 13.57 -5.89 3.99
CA ILE A 133 12.89 -4.99 3.07
C ILE A 133 11.75 -4.34 3.87
N HIS A 134 11.86 -3.04 4.12
CA HIS A 134 10.95 -2.30 4.99
C HIS A 134 9.72 -1.85 4.19
N THR A 135 8.66 -2.64 4.23
CA THR A 135 7.42 -2.37 3.49
C THR A 135 6.43 -1.54 4.29
N GLY A 136 5.49 -0.89 3.60
CA GLY A 136 4.33 -0.25 4.21
C GLY A 136 3.06 -1.11 4.17
N VAL A 137 3.19 -2.41 3.93
CA VAL A 137 2.04 -3.31 3.79
C VAL A 137 1.10 -3.18 4.99
N ILE A 138 -0.22 -3.06 4.70
CA ILE A 138 -1.33 -2.85 5.65
C ILE A 138 -1.24 -1.60 6.54
N GLY A 139 -0.43 -0.61 6.15
CA GLY A 139 -0.26 0.61 6.93
C GLY A 139 -1.53 1.42 7.11
N ASP A 140 -2.38 1.47 6.11
CA ASP A 140 -3.71 2.09 6.17
C ASP A 140 -4.77 1.15 6.76
N VAL A 141 -4.60 -0.17 6.61
CA VAL A 141 -5.56 -1.18 7.06
C VAL A 141 -5.69 -1.20 8.57
N ILE A 142 -4.57 -1.27 9.27
CA ILE A 142 -4.55 -1.33 10.74
C ILE A 142 -5.23 -0.11 11.38
N PRO A 143 -4.97 1.15 10.93
CA PRO A 143 -5.66 2.32 11.47
C PRO A 143 -7.09 2.54 10.96
N GLY A 144 -7.68 1.66 10.13
CA GLY A 144 -9.11 1.66 9.89
C GLY A 144 -9.64 1.74 8.45
N THR A 145 -8.93 1.23 7.45
CA THR A 145 -9.42 1.18 6.05
C THR A 145 -10.80 0.51 5.94
N PHE A 146 -11.03 -0.57 6.67
CA PHE A 146 -12.25 -1.36 6.54
C PHE A 146 -13.44 -0.78 7.29
N ILE A 147 -13.27 0.28 8.06
CA ILE A 147 -14.36 1.02 8.72
C ILE A 147 -14.57 2.39 8.07
N SER A 148 -14.69 2.42 6.76
CA SER A 148 -14.89 3.65 5.98
C SER A 148 -16.34 4.09 5.85
N LYS A 149 -17.31 3.19 6.14
CA LYS A 149 -18.74 3.44 6.10
C LYS A 149 -19.37 3.09 7.43
N ILE A 150 -20.43 3.83 7.80
CA ILE A 150 -21.16 3.61 9.08
C ILE A 150 -21.80 2.23 9.11
N GLU A 151 -22.32 1.76 7.98
CA GLU A 151 -22.95 0.45 7.86
C GLU A 151 -22.00 -0.74 8.05
N ASP A 152 -20.70 -0.52 7.96
CA ASP A 152 -19.68 -1.56 8.17
C ASP A 152 -19.34 -1.75 9.67
N ILE A 153 -19.69 -0.77 10.49
CA ILE A 153 -19.40 -0.80 11.93
C ILE A 153 -20.33 -1.80 12.61
N GLY A 154 -19.73 -2.84 13.20
CA GLY A 154 -20.45 -3.85 13.98
C GLY A 154 -21.24 -4.87 13.16
N ARG A 155 -21.18 -4.84 11.83
CA ARG A 155 -21.78 -5.91 11.02
C ARG A 155 -20.89 -7.15 10.96
N ASN A 156 -21.48 -8.29 10.71
CA ASN A 156 -20.75 -9.54 10.51
C ASN A 156 -20.10 -9.59 9.13
N TYR A 157 -18.95 -10.23 9.07
CA TYR A 157 -18.23 -10.53 7.83
C TYR A 157 -18.97 -11.58 7.00
N LYS A 158 -18.91 -11.41 5.67
CA LYS A 158 -19.32 -12.41 4.68
C LYS A 158 -18.16 -12.66 3.75
N ILE A 159 -17.88 -13.91 3.40
CA ILE A 159 -16.75 -14.28 2.52
C ILE A 159 -16.75 -13.46 1.23
N GLY A 160 -17.91 -13.17 0.67
CA GLY A 160 -18.07 -12.31 -0.49
C GLY A 160 -17.60 -10.87 -0.34
N ASP A 161 -17.46 -10.36 0.89
CA ASP A 161 -16.98 -8.99 1.14
C ASP A 161 -15.53 -8.77 0.68
N GLY A 162 -14.71 -9.83 0.73
CA GLY A 162 -13.33 -9.80 0.26
C GLY A 162 -13.14 -9.97 -1.25
N ALA A 163 -14.19 -10.26 -2.00
CA ALA A 163 -14.09 -10.54 -3.44
C ALA A 163 -13.72 -9.29 -4.25
N TYR A 164 -12.73 -9.42 -5.13
CA TYR A 164 -12.33 -8.35 -6.04
C TYR A 164 -13.36 -8.07 -7.13
N SER A 165 -14.12 -9.09 -7.53
CA SER A 165 -15.12 -8.95 -8.58
C SER A 165 -16.51 -9.28 -8.05
N PRO A 166 -17.50 -8.39 -8.23
CA PRO A 166 -18.90 -8.68 -7.89
C PRO A 166 -19.44 -9.94 -8.58
N LYS A 167 -18.89 -10.32 -9.75
CA LYS A 167 -19.28 -11.52 -10.48
C LYS A 167 -18.89 -12.82 -9.74
N LEU A 168 -17.92 -12.75 -8.85
CA LEU A 168 -17.45 -13.90 -8.06
C LEU A 168 -18.26 -14.10 -6.78
N VAL A 169 -18.90 -13.07 -6.26
CA VAL A 169 -19.64 -13.13 -4.99
C VAL A 169 -20.65 -14.26 -4.96
N ASN A 170 -21.43 -14.45 -6.05
CA ASN A 170 -22.43 -15.50 -6.15
C ASN A 170 -21.87 -16.91 -6.37
N LYS A 171 -20.54 -17.01 -6.60
CA LYS A 171 -19.85 -18.30 -6.80
C LYS A 171 -19.10 -18.75 -5.55
N ILE A 172 -19.07 -17.92 -4.53
CA ILE A 172 -18.39 -18.19 -3.24
C ILE A 172 -19.42 -18.83 -2.30
N TYR A 173 -19.12 -20.05 -1.82
CA TYR A 173 -19.97 -20.71 -0.83
C TYR A 173 -19.92 -19.95 0.47
N GLU A 174 -21.08 -19.53 0.98
CA GLU A 174 -21.18 -18.88 2.28
C GLU A 174 -20.86 -19.88 3.39
N LYS A 175 -19.66 -19.81 3.94
CA LYS A 175 -19.37 -20.36 5.25
C LYS A 175 -19.64 -19.25 6.27
N LYS A 176 -20.47 -19.50 7.24
CA LYS A 176 -20.66 -18.56 8.37
C LYS A 176 -19.36 -18.52 9.17
N GLU A 177 -18.70 -17.40 9.15
CA GLU A 177 -17.60 -17.09 10.06
C GLU A 177 -18.16 -16.13 11.11
N ASP A 178 -17.87 -16.41 12.38
CA ASP A 178 -18.32 -15.58 13.50
C ASP A 178 -17.28 -14.46 13.74
N LEU A 179 -17.08 -13.66 12.69
CA LEU A 179 -16.13 -12.55 12.68
C LEU A 179 -16.90 -11.24 12.41
N SER A 180 -16.45 -10.18 13.04
CA SER A 180 -16.85 -8.83 12.61
C SER A 180 -16.35 -8.56 11.18
N TYR A 181 -16.98 -7.61 10.50
CA TYR A 181 -16.59 -7.23 9.14
C TYR A 181 -15.10 -6.81 9.07
N GLU A 182 -14.66 -6.02 10.03
CA GLU A 182 -13.27 -5.56 10.08
C GLU A 182 -12.29 -6.72 10.26
N GLU A 183 -12.56 -7.63 11.19
CA GLU A 183 -11.73 -8.82 11.41
C GLU A 183 -11.68 -9.73 10.20
N GLY A 184 -12.84 -10.02 9.60
CA GLY A 184 -12.91 -10.86 8.41
C GLY A 184 -12.17 -10.25 7.22
N MET A 185 -12.31 -8.94 6.99
CA MET A 185 -11.54 -8.23 5.96
C MET A 185 -10.05 -8.20 6.26
N LEU A 186 -9.65 -8.00 7.52
CA LEU A 186 -8.25 -8.03 7.93
C LEU A 186 -7.63 -9.41 7.68
N LEU A 187 -8.27 -10.47 8.16
CA LEU A 187 -7.74 -11.82 8.05
C LEU A 187 -7.75 -12.33 6.61
N ASN A 188 -8.90 -12.24 5.93
CA ASN A 188 -9.07 -12.91 4.65
C ASN A 188 -8.55 -12.09 3.46
N ARG A 189 -8.68 -10.76 3.49
CA ARG A 189 -8.24 -9.92 2.37
C ARG A 189 -6.85 -9.33 2.57
N ALA A 190 -6.56 -8.79 3.75
CA ALA A 190 -5.28 -8.15 3.99
C ALA A 190 -4.19 -9.15 4.34
N ILE A 191 -4.34 -9.94 5.41
CA ILE A 191 -3.27 -10.84 5.86
C ILE A 191 -3.10 -12.03 4.92
N ASN A 192 -4.12 -12.85 4.76
CA ASN A 192 -4.03 -14.08 3.94
C ASN A 192 -3.94 -13.81 2.44
N GLY A 193 -4.41 -12.65 1.97
CA GLY A 193 -4.25 -12.23 0.58
C GLY A 193 -2.99 -11.38 0.37
N ALA A 194 -3.11 -10.08 0.59
CA ALA A 194 -2.07 -9.12 0.22
C ALA A 194 -0.73 -9.33 0.93
N CYS A 195 -0.74 -9.53 2.27
CA CYS A 195 0.50 -9.66 3.03
C CYS A 195 1.27 -10.92 2.68
N MET A 196 0.59 -12.07 2.63
CA MET A 196 1.24 -13.34 2.32
C MET A 196 1.83 -13.34 0.92
N ALA A 197 1.09 -12.87 -0.06
CA ALA A 197 1.55 -12.82 -1.43
C ALA A 197 2.69 -11.80 -1.64
N TYR A 198 2.62 -10.66 -0.95
CA TYR A 198 3.69 -9.66 -0.97
C TYR A 198 4.97 -10.22 -0.33
N SER A 199 4.84 -10.85 0.82
CA SER A 199 5.95 -11.54 1.49
C SER A 199 6.56 -12.64 0.62
N SER A 200 5.74 -13.47 -0.01
CA SER A 200 6.20 -14.53 -0.92
C SER A 200 7.00 -13.96 -2.10
N SER A 201 6.58 -12.82 -2.65
CA SER A 201 7.27 -12.16 -3.75
C SER A 201 8.65 -11.62 -3.36
N PHE A 202 8.81 -11.15 -2.12
CA PHE A 202 10.11 -10.67 -1.62
C PHE A 202 11.03 -11.77 -1.12
N LYS A 203 10.49 -12.92 -0.69
CA LYS A 203 11.22 -14.01 -0.05
C LYS A 203 12.45 -14.50 -0.83
N LEU A 204 12.45 -14.33 -2.14
CA LEU A 204 13.58 -14.68 -2.99
C LEU A 204 14.77 -13.70 -2.89
N TYR A 205 14.54 -12.51 -2.35
CA TYR A 205 15.49 -11.39 -2.38
C TYR A 205 15.84 -10.85 -1.00
N GLY A 206 15.01 -11.10 -0.02
CA GLY A 206 15.16 -10.65 1.36
C GLY A 206 13.91 -10.93 2.17
N GLU A 207 13.89 -10.52 3.43
CA GLU A 207 12.75 -10.68 4.31
C GLU A 207 11.91 -9.39 4.33
N ALA A 208 10.67 -9.46 3.85
CA ALA A 208 9.77 -8.31 3.86
C ALA A 208 9.10 -8.17 5.22
N MET A 209 9.24 -7.02 5.83
CA MET A 209 8.62 -6.67 7.11
C MET A 209 7.91 -5.33 7.03
N SER A 210 6.76 -5.23 7.68
CA SER A 210 6.04 -3.98 7.85
C SER A 210 6.01 -3.59 9.33
N PRO A 211 6.41 -2.37 9.71
CA PRO A 211 6.29 -1.92 11.10
C PRO A 211 4.84 -1.83 11.57
N PHE A 212 3.89 -1.69 10.65
CA PHE A 212 2.46 -1.69 10.95
C PHE A 212 1.94 -3.08 11.40
N MET A 213 2.67 -4.15 11.06
CA MET A 213 2.37 -5.51 11.52
C MET A 213 2.97 -5.83 12.90
N ASN A 214 3.65 -4.87 13.53
CA ASN A 214 4.11 -5.05 14.91
C ASN A 214 2.90 -5.23 15.83
N VAL A 215 2.94 -6.25 16.68
CA VAL A 215 1.80 -6.64 17.53
C VAL A 215 1.39 -5.50 18.45
N ASP A 216 2.36 -4.87 19.14
CA ASP A 216 2.07 -3.75 20.06
C ASP A 216 1.35 -2.60 19.34
N PHE A 217 1.81 -2.26 18.11
CA PHE A 217 1.19 -1.21 17.28
C PHE A 217 -0.22 -1.59 16.84
N ALA A 218 -0.41 -2.80 16.35
CA ALA A 218 -1.69 -3.27 15.86
C ALA A 218 -2.73 -3.39 17.00
N GLU A 219 -2.36 -3.98 18.13
CA GLU A 219 -3.22 -4.09 19.31
C GLU A 219 -3.65 -2.73 19.82
N PHE A 220 -2.71 -1.77 19.89
CA PHE A 220 -3.04 -0.42 20.28
C PHE A 220 -4.04 0.22 19.31
N CYS A 221 -3.83 0.11 18.00
CA CYS A 221 -4.78 0.62 17.01
C CYS A 221 -6.18 0.01 17.17
N PHE A 222 -6.28 -1.30 17.35
CA PHE A 222 -7.57 -1.98 17.51
C PHE A 222 -8.24 -1.68 18.86
N SER A 223 -7.48 -1.32 19.88
CA SER A 223 -8.03 -0.87 21.17
C SER A 223 -8.67 0.53 21.12
N LEU A 224 -8.37 1.31 20.07
CA LEU A 224 -8.91 2.66 19.94
C LEU A 224 -10.41 2.64 19.62
N PRO A 225 -11.20 3.56 20.18
CA PRO A 225 -12.58 3.79 19.76
C PRO A 225 -12.69 3.95 18.24
N VAL A 226 -13.77 3.44 17.67
CA VAL A 226 -14.00 3.44 16.22
C VAL A 226 -13.94 4.84 15.61
N GLU A 227 -14.33 5.87 16.35
CA GLU A 227 -14.33 7.28 15.93
C GLU A 227 -12.91 7.79 15.60
N TYR A 228 -11.89 7.26 16.27
CA TYR A 228 -10.51 7.59 15.94
C TYR A 228 -10.08 6.95 14.62
N ARG A 229 -10.51 5.72 14.36
CA ARG A 229 -10.10 4.94 13.20
C ARG A 229 -10.96 5.21 11.95
N PHE A 230 -12.23 5.60 12.14
CA PHE A 230 -13.17 5.85 11.05
C PHE A 230 -12.60 6.79 10.00
N GLN A 231 -12.60 6.34 8.73
CA GLN A 231 -12.04 7.07 7.59
C GLN A 231 -10.59 7.55 7.81
N HIS A 232 -9.77 6.74 8.45
CA HIS A 232 -8.35 7.02 8.73
C HIS A 232 -8.11 8.30 9.55
N ASN A 233 -9.08 8.75 10.35
CA ASN A 233 -9.02 10.04 11.04
C ASN A 233 -7.73 10.21 11.85
N ILE A 234 -7.45 9.26 12.75
CA ILE A 234 -6.24 9.33 13.61
C ILE A 234 -4.95 9.14 12.82
N TYR A 235 -4.99 8.30 11.77
CA TYR A 235 -3.84 8.05 10.89
C TYR A 235 -3.36 9.34 10.22
N TYR A 236 -4.27 10.08 9.59
CA TYR A 236 -3.92 11.37 8.98
C TYR A 236 -3.45 12.42 10.00
N LYS A 237 -4.01 12.42 11.20
CA LYS A 237 -3.58 13.34 12.27
C LYS A 237 -2.20 12.99 12.78
N TRP A 238 -1.92 11.71 12.98
CA TRP A 238 -0.59 11.22 13.35
C TRP A 238 0.45 11.58 12.29
N VAL A 239 0.18 11.28 11.01
CA VAL A 239 1.10 11.62 9.92
C VAL A 239 1.39 13.12 9.86
N LYS A 240 0.37 13.97 9.95
CA LYS A 240 0.56 15.43 9.95
C LYS A 240 1.38 15.93 11.13
N SER A 241 1.17 15.33 12.29
CA SER A 241 1.84 15.74 13.53
C SER A 241 3.29 15.27 13.58
N LYS A 242 3.55 14.01 13.23
CA LYS A 242 4.84 13.34 13.45
C LYS A 242 5.72 13.23 12.22
N PHE A 243 5.12 13.33 11.04
CA PHE A 243 5.80 13.28 9.75
C PHE A 243 5.41 14.46 8.84
N PRO A 244 5.60 15.72 9.30
CA PRO A 244 5.14 16.89 8.55
C PRO A 244 5.79 17.01 7.18
N ASP A 245 7.05 16.58 7.02
CA ASP A 245 7.74 16.57 5.73
C ASP A 245 7.14 15.54 4.77
N ALA A 246 6.81 14.35 5.24
CA ALA A 246 6.08 13.36 4.46
C ALA A 246 4.69 13.88 4.04
N ALA A 247 4.01 14.64 4.90
CA ALA A 247 2.69 15.18 4.66
C ALA A 247 2.65 16.34 3.65
N LYS A 248 3.79 16.93 3.27
CA LYS A 248 3.88 17.97 2.24
C LYS A 248 3.54 17.45 0.83
N PHE A 249 3.83 16.18 0.58
CA PHE A 249 3.59 15.55 -0.71
C PHE A 249 2.14 15.07 -0.83
N PRO A 250 1.50 15.24 -1.98
CA PRO A 250 0.18 14.68 -2.21
C PRO A 250 0.15 13.17 -2.03
N HIS A 251 -0.98 12.65 -1.57
CA HIS A 251 -1.28 11.23 -1.50
C HIS A 251 -2.26 10.91 -2.64
N ASN A 252 -1.86 10.09 -3.59
CA ASN A 252 -2.64 9.79 -4.79
C ASN A 252 -3.15 11.05 -5.53
N GLY A 253 -2.29 12.06 -5.62
CA GLY A 253 -2.63 13.34 -6.24
C GLY A 253 -3.38 14.34 -5.36
N VAL A 254 -3.79 13.93 -4.15
CA VAL A 254 -4.54 14.76 -3.19
C VAL A 254 -3.64 15.14 -2.01
N LYS A 255 -3.55 16.42 -1.70
CA LYS A 255 -2.83 16.85 -0.50
C LYS A 255 -3.54 16.31 0.75
N ILE A 256 -2.80 15.67 1.65
CA ILE A 256 -3.24 15.33 3.01
C ILE A 256 -3.40 16.63 3.76
N SER A 257 -4.32 17.47 3.36
CA SER A 257 -4.32 18.82 3.83
C SER A 257 -5.62 19.20 4.52
N ARG A 258 -5.54 20.27 5.14
CA ARG A 258 -6.41 21.23 5.74
C ARG A 258 -7.70 21.56 4.96
N MET A 259 -8.09 20.83 3.93
CA MET A 259 -9.22 21.20 3.11
C MET A 259 -10.54 21.01 3.83
N PRO A 260 -11.45 21.95 3.71
CA PRO A 260 -12.78 21.81 4.28
C PRO A 260 -13.47 20.59 3.69
N SER A 261 -14.09 19.81 4.54
CA SER A 261 -14.87 18.66 4.12
C SER A 261 -16.35 19.04 4.14
N ILE A 262 -17.07 18.65 3.10
CA ILE A 262 -18.53 18.74 3.05
C ILE A 262 -19.13 17.36 3.34
N LYS A 263 -20.24 17.33 4.08
CA LYS A 263 -21.05 16.12 4.25
C LYS A 263 -22.14 16.14 3.18
N PHE A 264 -22.17 15.12 2.33
CA PHE A 264 -23.25 14.91 1.38
C PHE A 264 -23.70 13.45 1.46
N ASN A 265 -24.99 13.20 1.69
CA ASN A 265 -25.56 11.87 1.92
C ASN A 265 -24.80 11.03 2.96
N GLY A 266 -24.48 11.63 4.11
CA GLY A 266 -23.78 10.95 5.21
C GLY A 266 -22.29 10.70 4.98
N LYS A 267 -21.74 10.94 3.78
CA LYS A 267 -20.31 10.80 3.46
C LYS A 267 -19.60 12.14 3.58
N LYS A 268 -18.40 12.09 4.15
CA LYS A 268 -17.50 13.24 4.22
C LYS A 268 -16.64 13.27 2.96
N TYR A 269 -16.77 14.32 2.16
CA TYR A 269 -15.97 14.53 0.97
C TYR A 269 -14.97 15.66 1.22
N HIS A 270 -13.71 15.42 0.91
CA HIS A 270 -12.74 16.50 0.79
C HIS A 270 -12.96 17.20 -0.55
N LEU A 271 -12.94 18.53 -0.57
CA LEU A 271 -13.18 19.28 -1.82
C LEU A 271 -12.21 18.91 -2.93
N ASP A 272 -10.95 18.60 -2.59
CA ASP A 272 -9.96 18.08 -3.55
C ASP A 272 -10.38 16.75 -4.19
N SER A 273 -11.04 15.87 -3.46
CA SER A 273 -11.46 14.57 -4.00
C SER A 273 -12.57 14.67 -5.04
N ILE A 274 -13.34 15.75 -5.05
CA ILE A 274 -14.37 15.99 -6.06
C ILE A 274 -13.72 16.36 -7.40
N PHE A 275 -12.68 17.20 -7.38
CA PHE A 275 -11.91 17.55 -8.57
C PHE A 275 -11.16 16.35 -9.14
N ASP A 276 -10.59 15.50 -8.26
CA ASP A 276 -9.89 14.29 -8.69
C ASP A 276 -10.86 13.23 -9.22
N LEU A 277 -12.05 13.09 -8.66
CA LEU A 277 -13.10 12.23 -9.21
C LEU A 277 -13.52 12.70 -10.62
N ALA A 278 -13.75 13.99 -10.80
CA ALA A 278 -14.07 14.54 -12.10
C ALA A 278 -12.94 14.33 -13.12
N LYS A 279 -11.69 14.56 -12.70
CA LYS A 279 -10.48 14.36 -13.51
C LYS A 279 -10.32 12.87 -13.88
N ASN A 280 -10.52 11.95 -12.92
CA ASN A 280 -10.45 10.52 -13.17
C ASN A 280 -11.55 10.02 -14.12
N VAL A 281 -12.77 10.56 -14.01
CA VAL A 281 -13.86 10.23 -14.94
C VAL A 281 -13.51 10.70 -16.37
N ILE A 282 -12.92 11.87 -16.51
CA ILE A 282 -12.47 12.39 -17.82
C ILE A 282 -11.32 11.53 -18.37
N ARG A 283 -10.30 11.23 -17.56
CA ARG A 283 -9.18 10.37 -17.95
C ARG A 283 -9.64 8.98 -18.36
N ASN A 284 -10.56 8.35 -17.61
CA ASN A 284 -11.12 7.05 -17.93
C ASN A 284 -11.91 7.05 -19.25
N LYS A 285 -12.72 8.09 -19.50
CA LYS A 285 -13.46 8.24 -20.76
C LYS A 285 -12.54 8.44 -21.97
N LEU A 286 -11.41 9.09 -21.79
CA LEU A 286 -10.42 9.35 -22.84
C LEU A 286 -9.38 8.23 -22.97
N LEU A 287 -9.53 7.09 -22.27
CA LEU A 287 -8.55 6.00 -22.24
C LEU A 287 -7.15 6.47 -21.85
N LEU A 288 -7.06 7.46 -20.99
CA LEU A 288 -5.78 7.94 -20.49
C LEU A 288 -5.29 7.04 -19.35
N LYS A 289 -3.97 6.97 -19.17
CA LYS A 289 -3.35 6.34 -18.02
C LYS A 289 -3.90 6.97 -16.75
N ASN A 290 -4.39 6.17 -15.80
CA ASN A 290 -5.10 6.64 -14.62
C ASN A 290 -4.55 6.12 -13.29
N SER A 291 -3.52 5.30 -13.34
CA SER A 291 -2.89 4.70 -12.16
C SER A 291 -1.46 4.27 -12.48
N MET A 292 -0.70 3.91 -11.44
CA MET A 292 0.61 3.29 -11.59
C MET A 292 0.58 2.01 -12.43
N ASN A 293 -0.55 1.34 -12.47
CA ASN A 293 -0.80 0.09 -13.20
C ASN A 293 -2.08 0.22 -14.04
N PRO A 294 -2.06 0.89 -15.17
CA PRO A 294 -3.23 1.10 -16.01
C PRO A 294 -3.50 -0.14 -16.88
N TRP A 295 -3.92 -1.27 -16.27
CA TRP A 295 -4.13 -2.58 -16.92
C TRP A 295 -4.98 -2.49 -18.18
N ASP A 296 -6.15 -1.82 -18.11
CA ASP A 296 -7.07 -1.67 -19.22
C ASP A 296 -6.45 -0.86 -20.36
N TYR A 297 -5.63 0.13 -20.05
CA TYR A 297 -4.93 0.94 -21.02
C TYR A 297 -3.89 0.09 -21.76
N TRP A 298 -3.03 -0.63 -21.04
CA TRP A 298 -2.02 -1.50 -21.63
C TRP A 298 -2.66 -2.58 -22.53
N TYR A 299 -3.71 -3.26 -22.03
CA TYR A 299 -4.41 -4.27 -22.81
C TYR A 299 -5.00 -3.72 -24.11
N LYS A 300 -5.51 -2.48 -24.12
CA LYS A 300 -6.10 -1.84 -25.29
C LYS A 300 -5.08 -1.30 -26.28
N THR A 301 -3.94 -0.81 -25.79
CA THR A 301 -2.95 -0.09 -26.61
C THR A 301 -1.76 -0.95 -27.02
N ASN A 302 -1.42 -2.01 -26.29
CA ASN A 302 -0.39 -2.96 -26.65
C ASN A 302 -1.01 -4.18 -27.31
N GLU A 303 -0.89 -4.29 -28.63
CA GLU A 303 -1.47 -5.37 -29.41
C GLU A 303 -0.83 -6.73 -29.11
N GLU A 304 0.47 -6.78 -28.90
CA GLU A 304 1.20 -8.00 -28.57
C GLU A 304 0.73 -8.54 -27.21
N LEU A 305 0.62 -7.67 -26.20
CA LEU A 305 0.09 -8.04 -24.89
C LEU A 305 -1.35 -8.54 -24.98
N ARG A 306 -2.18 -7.86 -25.76
CA ARG A 306 -3.58 -8.27 -25.96
C ARG A 306 -3.68 -9.64 -26.63
N PHE A 307 -2.89 -9.87 -27.65
CA PHE A 307 -2.84 -11.16 -28.34
C PHE A 307 -2.38 -12.27 -27.39
N PHE A 308 -1.27 -12.05 -26.68
CA PHE A 308 -0.71 -12.97 -25.70
C PHE A 308 -1.74 -13.34 -24.61
N MET A 309 -2.41 -12.34 -24.02
CA MET A 309 -3.40 -12.60 -22.97
C MET A 309 -4.62 -13.36 -23.51
N ASN A 310 -5.09 -13.04 -24.70
CA ASN A 310 -6.21 -13.76 -25.32
C ASN A 310 -5.84 -15.21 -25.65
N ASP A 311 -4.64 -15.48 -26.12
CA ASP A 311 -4.16 -16.82 -26.39
C ASP A 311 -3.97 -17.64 -25.11
N TYR A 312 -3.44 -17.02 -24.06
CA TYR A 312 -3.16 -17.68 -22.78
C TYR A 312 -4.42 -18.03 -21.98
N PHE A 313 -5.47 -17.22 -22.03
CA PHE A 313 -6.67 -17.39 -21.22
C PHE A 313 -7.87 -17.97 -21.98
N ASN A 314 -7.79 -18.23 -23.27
CA ASN A 314 -8.78 -18.94 -24.07
C ASN A 314 -8.40 -20.42 -24.29
#